data_2496ab32cf996e6cfe5dc89ff06e9cb2
#
_entry.id   2496ab32cf996e6cfe5dc89ff06e9cb2
#
_cell.length_a   1.000
_cell.length_b   1.000
_cell.length_c   1.000
_cell.angle_alpha   90.00
_cell.angle_beta   90.00
_cell.angle_gamma   90.00
#
_symmetry.space_group_name_H-M   'P 1'
#
loop_
_entity.id
_entity.type
_entity.pdbx_description
1 polymer ?
#
loop_
_entity_poly.entity_id
_entity_poly.type
_entity_poly.pdbx_seq_one_letter_code
_entity_poly.pdbx_strand_id
1 'polypeptide(L)'
;ESDEEAKNELGVVLRTRYYSNEPIKRSSLYDSYQLVLEDLDRAAEILTLGDDYNSSVDGTIYNSTYFNEYTAHALRARIALYMKDYDTAIKYSSKIIDSKYYVLSSTSQMYNSNYSYYQYMWASDNATEIIWKIGFTSTLYGGALGRVFFNYDYTSLKPDYVPAQWVLNLYDETDLRYSTFFQTYQTGHTHGLMWPL
;
A
#
# COMPACT_ATOMS: atom_id res chain seq x y z
N GLU A 1 -10.18 -11.90 -19.99
CA GLU A 1 -11.07 -11.35 -21.05
C GLU A 1 -10.20 -10.97 -22.23
N SER A 2 -10.65 -11.26 -23.44
CA SER A 2 -9.98 -10.78 -24.64
C SER A 2 -10.22 -9.28 -24.84
N ASP A 3 -9.37 -8.61 -25.63
CA ASP A 3 -9.56 -7.20 -25.96
C ASP A 3 -10.94 -6.91 -26.60
N GLU A 4 -11.45 -7.86 -27.37
CA GLU A 4 -12.76 -7.74 -28.02
C GLU A 4 -13.92 -7.81 -26.99
N GLU A 5 -13.81 -8.63 -25.97
CA GLU A 5 -14.78 -8.68 -24.87
C GLU A 5 -14.71 -7.37 -24.07
N ALA A 6 -13.50 -6.93 -23.70
CA ALA A 6 -13.30 -5.70 -22.97
C ALA A 6 -13.80 -4.42 -23.67
N LYS A 7 -13.82 -4.39 -25.02
CA LYS A 7 -14.42 -3.28 -25.80
C LYS A 7 -15.94 -3.21 -25.68
N ASN A 8 -16.60 -4.34 -25.40
CA ASN A 8 -18.03 -4.42 -25.24
C ASN A 8 -18.49 -4.29 -23.78
N GLU A 9 -17.56 -4.44 -22.83
CA GLU A 9 -17.81 -4.26 -21.39
C GLU A 9 -17.76 -2.78 -20.97
N LEU A 10 -18.58 -2.43 -19.98
CA LEU A 10 -18.62 -1.07 -19.45
C LEU A 10 -17.52 -0.85 -18.41
N GLY A 11 -16.57 0.01 -18.73
CA GLY A 11 -15.55 0.51 -17.83
C GLY A 11 -16.01 1.64 -16.91
N VAL A 12 -15.16 2.62 -16.69
CA VAL A 12 -15.42 3.80 -15.85
C VAL A 12 -15.72 5.04 -16.69
N VAL A 13 -16.15 6.10 -16.02
CA VAL A 13 -16.29 7.42 -16.66
C VAL A 13 -14.89 8.03 -16.79
N LEU A 14 -14.42 8.21 -18.02
CA LEU A 14 -13.14 8.86 -18.31
C LEU A 14 -13.34 10.36 -18.41
N ARG A 15 -12.95 11.07 -17.35
CA ARG A 15 -13.00 12.52 -17.32
C ARG A 15 -11.58 13.08 -17.24
N THR A 16 -11.05 13.53 -18.36
CA THR A 16 -9.69 14.09 -18.48
C THR A 16 -9.64 15.62 -18.34
N ARG A 17 -10.80 16.27 -18.24
CA ARG A 17 -10.92 17.74 -18.08
C ARG A 17 -12.07 18.08 -17.16
N TYR A 18 -11.98 19.26 -16.55
CA TYR A 18 -13.07 19.81 -15.75
C TYR A 18 -14.12 20.49 -16.65
N TYR A 19 -15.29 19.88 -16.75
CA TYR A 19 -16.49 20.48 -17.35
C TYR A 19 -17.66 20.16 -16.44
N SER A 20 -18.33 21.20 -15.92
CA SER A 20 -19.39 21.02 -14.94
C SER A 20 -20.72 20.48 -15.51
N ASN A 21 -21.00 20.72 -16.79
CA ASN A 21 -22.34 20.55 -17.37
C ASN A 21 -22.43 19.58 -18.56
N GLU A 22 -21.38 18.89 -18.92
CA GLU A 22 -21.44 17.89 -19.99
C GLU A 22 -21.98 16.55 -19.47
N PRO A 23 -22.99 15.98 -20.13
CA PRO A 23 -23.42 14.62 -19.81
C PRO A 23 -22.31 13.64 -20.14
N ILE A 24 -21.95 12.80 -19.18
CA ILE A 24 -20.86 11.85 -19.30
C ILE A 24 -21.41 10.44 -19.24
N LYS A 25 -20.94 9.58 -20.14
CA LYS A 25 -21.22 8.15 -20.15
C LYS A 25 -19.99 7.35 -19.73
N ARG A 26 -20.19 6.13 -19.29
CA ARG A 26 -19.11 5.17 -19.08
C ARG A 26 -18.46 4.83 -20.41
N SER A 27 -17.15 4.76 -20.41
CA SER A 27 -16.33 4.25 -21.53
C SER A 27 -16.30 2.72 -21.51
N SER A 28 -15.68 2.11 -22.50
CA SER A 28 -15.44 0.67 -22.46
C SER A 28 -14.44 0.31 -21.37
N LEU A 29 -14.44 -0.93 -20.94
CA LEU A 29 -13.41 -1.46 -20.03
C LEU A 29 -12.03 -1.36 -20.68
N TYR A 30 -11.94 -1.67 -21.98
CA TYR A 30 -10.72 -1.56 -22.76
C TYR A 30 -10.16 -0.11 -22.72
N ASP A 31 -10.95 0.90 -23.10
CA ASP A 31 -10.49 2.30 -23.09
C ASP A 31 -10.10 2.76 -21.69
N SER A 32 -10.78 2.27 -20.66
CA SER A 32 -10.46 2.59 -19.27
C SER A 32 -9.08 2.09 -18.89
N TYR A 33 -8.73 0.87 -19.25
CA TYR A 33 -7.37 0.34 -19.02
C TYR A 33 -6.33 1.04 -19.88
N GLN A 34 -6.61 1.28 -21.17
CA GLN A 34 -5.65 1.95 -22.06
C GLN A 34 -5.25 3.32 -21.53
N LEU A 35 -6.20 4.14 -21.09
CA LEU A 35 -5.89 5.45 -20.54
C LEU A 35 -4.99 5.36 -19.29
N VAL A 36 -5.29 4.44 -18.39
CA VAL A 36 -4.48 4.26 -17.17
C VAL A 36 -3.06 3.80 -17.51
N LEU A 37 -2.93 2.90 -18.49
CA LEU A 37 -1.64 2.38 -18.92
C LEU A 37 -0.78 3.47 -19.58
N GLU A 38 -1.38 4.29 -20.47
CA GLU A 38 -0.74 5.44 -21.10
C GLU A 38 -0.30 6.49 -20.08
N ASP A 39 -1.16 6.81 -19.13
CA ASP A 39 -0.84 7.77 -18.06
C ASP A 39 0.32 7.28 -17.18
N LEU A 40 0.38 5.98 -16.86
CA LEU A 40 1.46 5.41 -16.06
C LEU A 40 2.79 5.36 -16.83
N ASP A 41 2.76 5.02 -18.13
CA ASP A 41 3.97 5.00 -18.95
C ASP A 41 4.52 6.43 -19.08
N ARG A 42 3.66 7.42 -19.31
CA ARG A 42 4.05 8.83 -19.34
C ARG A 42 4.53 9.35 -17.98
N ALA A 43 3.89 8.94 -16.89
CA ALA A 43 4.32 9.30 -15.55
C ALA A 43 5.73 8.75 -15.25
N ALA A 44 6.02 7.52 -15.64
CA ALA A 44 7.34 6.93 -15.46
C ALA A 44 8.43 7.71 -16.22
N GLU A 45 8.13 8.18 -17.44
CA GLU A 45 9.07 8.99 -18.25
C GLU A 45 9.34 10.37 -17.61
N ILE A 46 8.27 11.06 -17.13
CA ILE A 46 8.39 12.40 -16.55
C ILE A 46 9.04 12.37 -15.18
N LEU A 47 8.76 11.33 -14.41
CA LEU A 47 9.19 11.19 -13.01
C LEU A 47 10.49 10.40 -12.91
N THR A 48 11.22 10.19 -14.00
CA THR A 48 12.54 9.57 -13.95
C THR A 48 13.41 10.32 -12.94
N LEU A 49 13.89 9.58 -11.94
CA LEU A 49 14.73 10.14 -10.88
C LEU A 49 16.09 10.51 -11.49
N GLY A 50 16.45 11.78 -11.47
CA GLY A 50 17.80 12.21 -11.78
C GLY A 50 18.78 11.72 -10.71
N ASP A 51 20.07 11.65 -11.09
CA ASP A 51 21.15 11.23 -10.19
C ASP A 51 21.21 12.04 -8.88
N ASP A 52 20.71 13.27 -8.88
CA ASP A 52 20.68 14.17 -7.74
C ASP A 52 19.57 13.88 -6.72
N TYR A 53 18.57 13.05 -7.07
CA TYR A 53 17.47 12.76 -6.16
C TYR A 53 17.90 11.96 -4.92
N ASN A 54 18.99 11.22 -5.04
CA ASN A 54 19.53 10.40 -3.96
C ASN A 54 20.30 11.17 -2.88
N SER A 55 20.64 12.43 -3.12
CA SER A 55 21.66 13.12 -2.32
C SER A 55 21.10 14.15 -1.34
N SER A 56 19.84 14.55 -1.44
CA SER A 56 19.43 15.79 -0.80
C SER A 56 18.28 15.73 0.21
N VAL A 57 17.65 14.59 0.43
CA VAL A 57 16.53 14.52 1.36
C VAL A 57 16.89 13.68 2.58
N ASP A 58 17.53 14.34 3.54
CA ASP A 58 17.47 13.99 4.97
C ASP A 58 17.94 12.56 5.36
N GLY A 59 18.87 11.96 4.60
CA GLY A 59 19.40 10.64 4.91
C GLY A 59 18.39 9.50 4.76
N THR A 60 17.13 9.79 4.49
CA THR A 60 16.11 8.86 4.08
C THR A 60 16.04 8.85 2.57
N ILE A 61 16.57 7.80 1.98
CA ILE A 61 16.75 7.64 0.54
C ILE A 61 15.43 7.79 -0.24
N TYR A 62 14.27 7.65 0.40
CA TYR A 62 12.96 7.76 -0.24
C TYR A 62 11.95 8.39 0.69
N ASN A 63 11.45 9.55 0.32
CA ASN A 63 10.18 9.97 0.86
C ASN A 63 9.07 9.22 0.09
N SER A 64 8.66 8.08 0.59
CA SER A 64 7.62 7.23 0.01
C SER A 64 6.24 7.92 -0.09
N THR A 65 6.09 9.16 0.37
CA THR A 65 4.88 9.96 0.18
C THR A 65 4.82 10.65 -1.18
N TYR A 66 5.93 10.74 -1.89
CA TYR A 66 5.97 11.28 -3.24
C TYR A 66 5.89 10.18 -4.29
N PHE A 67 5.11 10.46 -5.31
CA PHE A 67 5.01 9.59 -6.48
C PHE A 67 6.28 9.73 -7.32
N ASN A 68 6.88 8.60 -7.72
CA ASN A 68 8.09 8.55 -8.54
C ASN A 68 7.95 7.50 -9.65
N GLU A 69 8.98 7.34 -10.48
CA GLU A 69 8.95 6.35 -11.58
C GLU A 69 8.69 4.92 -11.09
N TYR A 70 9.25 4.54 -9.93
CA TYR A 70 9.05 3.19 -9.38
C TYR A 70 7.63 2.99 -8.87
N THR A 71 6.97 4.05 -8.41
CA THR A 71 5.54 4.01 -8.07
C THR A 71 4.71 3.74 -9.32
N ALA A 72 5.05 4.42 -10.44
CA ALA A 72 4.39 4.16 -11.72
C ALA A 72 4.61 2.72 -12.19
N HIS A 73 5.83 2.21 -12.07
CA HIS A 73 6.15 0.81 -12.39
C HIS A 73 5.41 -0.19 -11.49
N ALA A 74 5.30 0.08 -10.19
CA ALA A 74 4.57 -0.78 -9.25
C ALA A 74 3.08 -0.85 -9.60
N LEU A 75 2.46 0.29 -9.91
CA LEU A 75 1.07 0.32 -10.34
C LEU A 75 0.89 -0.37 -11.70
N ARG A 76 1.82 -0.19 -12.63
CA ARG A 76 1.82 -0.86 -13.93
C ARG A 76 1.86 -2.38 -13.78
N ALA A 77 2.76 -2.90 -12.92
CA ALA A 77 2.85 -4.32 -12.61
C ALA A 77 1.54 -4.85 -11.99
N ARG A 78 0.97 -4.08 -11.05
CA ARG A 78 -0.29 -4.46 -10.38
C ARG A 78 -1.47 -4.53 -11.34
N ILE A 79 -1.59 -3.55 -12.24
CA ILE A 79 -2.65 -3.54 -13.26
C ILE A 79 -2.48 -4.71 -14.23
N ALA A 80 -1.25 -4.95 -14.70
CA ALA A 80 -0.95 -6.10 -15.55
C ALA A 80 -1.34 -7.43 -14.89
N LEU A 81 -1.11 -7.57 -13.58
CA LEU A 81 -1.53 -8.75 -12.83
C LEU A 81 -3.07 -8.92 -12.85
N TYR A 82 -3.84 -7.84 -12.67
CA TYR A 82 -5.30 -7.89 -12.77
C TYR A 82 -5.78 -8.22 -14.19
N MET A 83 -5.07 -7.74 -15.20
CA MET A 83 -5.32 -8.07 -16.61
C MET A 83 -4.90 -9.49 -16.97
N LYS A 84 -4.20 -10.21 -16.07
CA LYS A 84 -3.56 -11.53 -16.32
C LYS A 84 -2.43 -11.46 -17.36
N ASP A 85 -1.91 -10.28 -17.63
CA ASP A 85 -0.70 -10.07 -18.44
C ASP A 85 0.53 -10.27 -17.55
N TYR A 86 0.87 -11.53 -17.33
CA TYR A 86 1.95 -11.91 -16.40
C TYR A 86 3.33 -11.48 -16.90
N ASP A 87 3.55 -11.44 -18.21
CA ASP A 87 4.82 -11.03 -18.78
C ASP A 87 5.09 -9.54 -18.48
N THR A 88 4.09 -8.71 -18.66
CA THR A 88 4.17 -7.28 -18.30
C THR A 88 4.30 -7.10 -16.77
N ALA A 89 3.58 -7.87 -15.97
CA ALA A 89 3.70 -7.83 -14.52
C ALA A 89 5.12 -8.17 -14.06
N ILE A 90 5.72 -9.22 -14.60
CA ILE A 90 7.12 -9.61 -14.33
C ILE A 90 8.08 -8.50 -14.79
N LYS A 91 7.91 -7.98 -15.99
CA LYS A 91 8.77 -6.93 -16.54
C LYS A 91 8.86 -5.70 -15.64
N TYR A 92 7.71 -5.19 -15.18
CA TYR A 92 7.68 -3.97 -14.37
C TYR A 92 8.04 -4.20 -12.90
N SER A 93 7.71 -5.34 -12.32
CA SER A 93 8.18 -5.68 -10.98
C SER A 93 9.70 -5.92 -10.95
N SER A 94 10.27 -6.54 -11.99
CA SER A 94 11.73 -6.72 -12.12
C SER A 94 12.48 -5.39 -12.18
N LYS A 95 11.95 -4.37 -12.85
CA LYS A 95 12.57 -3.03 -12.84
C LYS A 95 12.75 -2.47 -11.43
N ILE A 96 11.80 -2.71 -10.55
CA ILE A 96 11.86 -2.25 -9.16
C ILE A 96 12.87 -3.09 -8.38
N ILE A 97 12.81 -4.41 -8.51
CA ILE A 97 13.72 -5.34 -7.82
C ILE A 97 15.19 -5.09 -8.24
N ASP A 98 15.45 -4.94 -9.53
CA ASP A 98 16.77 -4.75 -10.09
C ASP A 98 17.38 -3.39 -9.78
N SER A 99 16.55 -2.38 -9.51
CA SER A 99 17.01 -1.06 -9.09
C SER A 99 17.77 -1.10 -7.76
N LYS A 100 17.51 -2.09 -6.91
CA LYS A 100 18.05 -2.21 -5.53
C LYS A 100 17.67 -1.07 -4.58
N TYR A 101 16.80 -0.18 -5.02
CA TYR A 101 16.34 0.93 -4.19
C TYR A 101 15.38 0.47 -3.09
N TYR A 102 14.56 -0.52 -3.39
CA TYR A 102 13.59 -1.06 -2.45
C TYR A 102 14.05 -2.44 -1.99
N VAL A 103 14.31 -2.55 -0.70
CA VAL A 103 14.82 -3.78 -0.09
C VAL A 103 13.78 -4.30 0.88
N LEU A 104 13.43 -5.58 0.78
CA LEU A 104 12.48 -6.21 1.67
C LEU A 104 12.93 -6.12 3.13
N SER A 105 12.01 -5.76 4.00
CA SER A 105 12.26 -5.68 5.44
C SER A 105 12.52 -7.07 6.02
N SER A 106 13.67 -7.23 6.65
CA SER A 106 14.08 -8.52 7.20
C SER A 106 13.17 -8.93 8.36
N THR A 107 12.75 -10.19 8.35
CA THR A 107 12.00 -10.83 9.44
C THR A 107 12.91 -11.33 10.57
N SER A 108 14.19 -11.57 10.28
CA SER A 108 15.16 -12.13 11.21
C SER A 108 16.15 -11.12 11.78
N GLN A 109 16.46 -10.06 11.03
CA GLN A 109 17.31 -8.98 11.52
C GLN A 109 16.50 -8.03 12.39
N MET A 110 17.08 -7.72 13.55
CA MET A 110 16.42 -6.82 14.52
C MET A 110 16.76 -5.36 14.21
N TYR A 111 15.72 -4.53 14.16
CA TYR A 111 15.88 -3.07 14.13
C TYR A 111 16.31 -2.53 15.50
N ASN A 112 15.74 -3.08 16.56
CA ASN A 112 16.07 -2.77 17.95
C ASN A 112 15.81 -4.01 18.83
N SER A 113 15.88 -3.86 20.16
CA SER A 113 15.64 -4.96 21.10
C SER A 113 14.24 -5.57 21.04
N ASN A 114 13.25 -4.88 20.46
CA ASN A 114 11.84 -5.26 20.52
C ASN A 114 11.26 -5.68 19.16
N TYR A 115 11.83 -5.16 18.06
CA TYR A 115 11.25 -5.32 16.74
C TYR A 115 12.28 -5.75 15.71
N SER A 116 11.91 -6.71 14.86
CA SER A 116 12.59 -6.94 13.59
C SER A 116 12.31 -5.77 12.64
N TYR A 117 13.08 -5.64 11.55
CA TYR A 117 12.81 -4.63 10.52
C TYR A 117 11.39 -4.76 9.94
N TYR A 118 10.91 -5.99 9.77
CA TYR A 118 9.53 -6.25 9.33
C TYR A 118 8.50 -5.70 10.33
N GLN A 119 8.66 -5.99 11.62
CA GLN A 119 7.74 -5.49 12.66
C GLN A 119 7.83 -3.97 12.79
N TYR A 120 9.03 -3.40 12.70
CA TYR A 120 9.23 -1.96 12.74
C TYR A 120 8.53 -1.23 11.59
N MET A 121 8.52 -1.81 10.40
CA MET A 121 7.78 -1.26 9.25
C MET A 121 6.31 -1.03 9.58
N TRP A 122 5.66 -2.01 10.21
CA TRP A 122 4.26 -1.91 10.59
C TRP A 122 4.02 -0.99 11.78
N ALA A 123 4.95 -0.92 12.72
CA ALA A 123 4.83 -0.09 13.91
C ALA A 123 5.10 1.40 13.63
N SER A 124 5.99 1.71 12.69
CA SER A 124 6.45 3.08 12.41
C SER A 124 6.02 3.63 11.06
N ASP A 125 5.39 2.79 10.22
CA ASP A 125 5.06 3.12 8.83
C ASP A 125 6.29 3.64 8.06
N ASN A 126 7.45 3.07 8.33
CA ASN A 126 8.72 3.46 7.74
C ASN A 126 9.59 2.26 7.42
N ALA A 127 9.85 2.02 6.15
CA ALA A 127 10.75 0.95 5.69
C ALA A 127 11.22 1.18 4.26
N THR A 128 12.33 0.55 3.94
CA THR A 128 12.93 0.57 2.60
C THR A 128 12.10 -0.16 1.54
N GLU A 129 11.19 -1.03 1.92
CA GLU A 129 10.32 -1.73 0.97
C GLU A 129 9.06 -0.95 0.60
N ILE A 130 8.75 0.15 1.30
CA ILE A 130 7.56 0.96 1.01
C ILE A 130 7.82 1.80 -0.24
N ILE A 131 7.21 1.42 -1.36
CA ILE A 131 7.37 2.13 -2.63
C ILE A 131 6.59 3.44 -2.62
N TRP A 132 5.36 3.41 -2.11
CA TRP A 132 4.52 4.59 -1.98
C TRP A 132 3.46 4.41 -0.91
N LYS A 133 3.18 5.49 -0.20
CA LYS A 133 2.14 5.57 0.83
C LYS A 133 1.50 6.94 0.86
N ILE A 134 0.29 7.00 1.37
CA ILE A 134 -0.37 8.27 1.68
C ILE A 134 0.23 8.80 2.98
N GLY A 135 0.85 9.98 2.92
CA GLY A 135 1.43 10.63 4.09
C GLY A 135 0.36 11.30 4.95
N PHE A 136 0.41 11.05 6.23
CA PHE A 136 -0.39 11.76 7.23
C PHE A 136 0.52 12.56 8.17
N THR A 137 0.01 13.68 8.66
CA THR A 137 0.67 14.50 9.67
C THR A 137 -0.25 14.67 10.87
N SER A 138 0.28 15.21 11.97
CA SER A 138 -0.53 15.50 13.16
C SER A 138 -1.69 16.48 12.90
N THR A 139 -1.59 17.28 11.83
CA THR A 139 -2.62 18.25 11.42
C THR A 139 -3.46 17.79 10.23
N LEU A 140 -2.94 16.86 9.43
CA LEU A 140 -3.57 16.31 8.24
C LEU A 140 -3.67 14.78 8.39
N TYR A 141 -4.58 14.34 9.21
CA TYR A 141 -4.82 12.92 9.44
C TYR A 141 -6.14 12.49 8.80
N GLY A 142 -6.15 11.30 8.21
CA GLY A 142 -7.29 10.75 7.45
C GLY A 142 -8.48 10.31 8.29
N GLY A 143 -8.60 10.81 9.54
CA GLY A 143 -9.67 10.41 10.44
C GLY A 143 -9.32 9.19 11.29
N ALA A 144 -10.22 8.87 12.18
CA ALA A 144 -9.97 7.94 13.27
C ALA A 144 -10.32 6.48 12.91
N LEU A 145 -9.77 5.94 11.81
CA LEU A 145 -9.95 4.51 11.54
C LEU A 145 -9.48 3.66 12.73
N GLY A 146 -8.40 4.08 13.39
CA GLY A 146 -7.93 3.45 14.62
C GLY A 146 -8.97 3.44 15.76
N ARG A 147 -9.87 4.43 15.84
CA ARG A 147 -10.91 4.45 16.89
C ARG A 147 -11.88 3.28 16.81
N VAL A 148 -12.14 2.78 15.63
CA VAL A 148 -13.02 1.62 15.41
C VAL A 148 -12.42 0.36 16.03
N PHE A 149 -11.11 0.23 15.99
CA PHE A 149 -10.38 -0.92 16.51
C PHE A 149 -9.78 -0.69 17.91
N PHE A 150 -9.60 0.59 18.31
CA PHE A 150 -8.94 1.00 19.56
C PHE A 150 -9.78 1.97 20.37
N ASN A 151 -11.06 1.73 20.47
CA ASN A 151 -11.90 2.57 21.30
C ASN A 151 -11.39 2.54 22.75
N TYR A 152 -10.93 3.70 23.23
CA TYR A 152 -10.33 3.87 24.55
C TYR A 152 -11.13 4.90 25.35
N ASP A 153 -11.66 4.49 26.49
CA ASP A 153 -12.50 5.34 27.37
C ASP A 153 -11.74 5.90 28.59
N TYR A 154 -10.43 6.14 28.44
CA TYR A 154 -9.51 6.58 29.51
C TYR A 154 -9.21 5.55 30.61
N THR A 155 -9.93 4.47 30.70
CA THR A 155 -9.76 3.44 31.72
C THR A 155 -9.55 2.04 31.15
N SER A 156 -10.12 1.78 29.99
CA SER A 156 -10.04 0.48 29.32
C SER A 156 -10.12 0.61 27.80
N LEU A 157 -9.50 -0.34 27.13
CA LEU A 157 -9.68 -0.55 25.71
C LEU A 157 -10.98 -1.31 25.48
N LYS A 158 -11.85 -0.73 24.65
CA LYS A 158 -13.13 -1.32 24.24
C LYS A 158 -13.21 -1.28 22.72
N PRO A 159 -12.48 -2.18 22.02
CA PRO A 159 -12.55 -2.23 20.57
C PRO A 159 -13.98 -2.58 20.13
N ASP A 160 -14.52 -1.81 19.17
CA ASP A 160 -15.83 -2.10 18.60
C ASP A 160 -15.80 -3.37 17.73
N TYR A 161 -14.65 -3.70 17.20
CA TYR A 161 -14.41 -4.88 16.37
C TYR A 161 -13.14 -5.59 16.82
N VAL A 162 -13.23 -6.90 16.96
CA VAL A 162 -12.10 -7.79 17.22
C VAL A 162 -12.06 -8.89 16.17
N PRO A 163 -10.88 -9.40 15.82
CA PRO A 163 -10.79 -10.55 14.91
C PRO A 163 -11.56 -11.75 15.47
N ALA A 164 -12.29 -12.42 14.61
CA ALA A 164 -12.96 -13.67 15.00
C ALA A 164 -11.92 -14.75 15.34
N GLN A 165 -12.24 -15.63 16.29
CA GLN A 165 -11.30 -16.68 16.74
C GLN A 165 -10.81 -17.57 15.57
N TRP A 166 -11.66 -17.84 14.59
CA TRP A 166 -11.26 -18.64 13.43
C TRP A 166 -10.17 -17.96 12.58
N VAL A 167 -10.15 -16.62 12.53
CA VAL A 167 -9.08 -15.87 11.84
C VAL A 167 -7.76 -16.03 12.58
N LEU A 168 -7.79 -15.94 13.90
CA LEU A 168 -6.59 -16.11 14.74
C LEU A 168 -6.03 -17.53 14.63
N ASN A 169 -6.90 -18.52 14.52
CA ASN A 169 -6.50 -19.92 14.37
C ASN A 169 -5.87 -20.25 13.00
N LEU A 170 -5.90 -19.33 12.04
CA LEU A 170 -5.18 -19.48 10.76
C LEU A 170 -3.67 -19.20 10.89
N TYR A 171 -3.25 -18.58 11.98
CA TYR A 171 -1.84 -18.27 12.22
C TYR A 171 -1.20 -19.37 13.07
N ASP A 172 -0.03 -19.80 12.67
CA ASP A 172 0.84 -20.65 13.44
C ASP A 172 1.56 -19.85 14.54
N GLU A 173 1.96 -20.49 15.63
CA GLU A 173 2.69 -19.85 16.74
C GLU A 173 4.02 -19.24 16.29
N THR A 174 4.60 -19.76 15.22
CA THR A 174 5.87 -19.27 14.63
C THR A 174 5.64 -18.18 13.59
N ASP A 175 4.39 -17.89 13.22
CA ASP A 175 4.07 -16.86 12.24
C ASP A 175 4.29 -15.47 12.81
N LEU A 176 5.31 -14.78 12.31
CA LEU A 176 5.67 -13.44 12.75
C LEU A 176 4.51 -12.43 12.53
N ARG A 177 3.62 -12.68 11.58
CA ARG A 177 2.45 -11.82 11.34
C ARG A 177 1.51 -11.83 12.53
N TYR A 178 1.38 -12.95 13.24
CA TYR A 178 0.55 -13.02 14.44
C TYR A 178 1.01 -12.00 15.49
N SER A 179 2.28 -12.05 15.87
CA SER A 179 2.84 -11.14 16.87
C SER A 179 2.98 -9.68 16.36
N THR A 180 2.98 -9.48 15.05
CA THR A 180 3.04 -8.14 14.44
C THR A 180 1.68 -7.47 14.42
N PHE A 181 0.63 -8.21 14.03
CA PHE A 181 -0.69 -7.63 13.77
C PHE A 181 -1.66 -7.78 14.94
N PHE A 182 -1.42 -8.73 15.84
CA PHE A 182 -2.30 -8.98 16.96
C PHE A 182 -1.53 -8.90 18.28
N GLN A 183 -2.03 -8.08 19.17
CA GLN A 183 -1.49 -7.99 20.53
C GLN A 183 -2.57 -8.36 21.53
N THR A 184 -2.25 -9.29 22.42
CA THR A 184 -3.14 -9.62 23.54
C THR A 184 -2.88 -8.64 24.66
N TYR A 185 -3.86 -7.81 24.96
CA TYR A 185 -3.81 -6.94 26.14
C TYR A 185 -4.58 -7.61 27.29
N GLN A 186 -3.89 -8.02 28.31
CA GLN A 186 -4.54 -8.44 29.54
C GLN A 186 -4.86 -7.21 30.39
N THR A 187 -6.03 -6.65 30.21
CA THR A 187 -6.68 -5.91 31.28
C THR A 187 -7.45 -6.93 32.11
N GLY A 188 -7.39 -6.87 33.41
CA GLY A 188 -7.85 -7.93 34.36
C GLY A 188 -9.24 -8.53 34.19
N HIS A 189 -9.98 -8.25 33.11
CA HIS A 189 -11.31 -8.77 32.86
C HIS A 189 -11.66 -9.15 31.40
N THR A 190 -10.86 -8.83 30.39
CA THR A 190 -11.18 -9.22 29.00
C THR A 190 -9.91 -9.30 28.15
N HIS A 191 -9.82 -10.38 27.38
CA HIS A 191 -8.80 -10.50 26.34
C HIS A 191 -9.17 -9.55 25.19
N GLY A 192 -8.47 -8.42 25.10
CA GLY A 192 -8.56 -7.52 23.96
C GLY A 192 -7.33 -7.70 23.05
N LEU A 193 -7.54 -7.80 21.76
CA LEU A 193 -6.48 -7.80 20.77
C LEU A 193 -6.24 -6.37 20.31
N MET A 194 -5.00 -5.90 20.35
CA MET A 194 -4.59 -4.59 19.87
C MET A 194 -3.68 -4.71 18.67
N TRP A 195 -3.84 -3.77 17.73
CA TRP A 195 -2.80 -3.47 16.77
C TRP A 195 -1.66 -2.71 17.45
N PRO A 196 -0.41 -3.03 17.14
CA PRO A 196 0.66 -2.09 17.45
C PRO A 196 0.45 -0.82 16.64
N LEU A 197 0.57 0.32 17.30
CA LEU A 197 0.56 1.64 16.67
C LEU A 197 1.85 1.87 15.90
#